data_8192836c667e75409f3629be5e856e8e
#
_entry.id   8192836c667e75409f3629be5e856e8e
#
_cell.length_a   1.000
_cell.length_b   1.000
_cell.length_c   1.000
_cell.angle_alpha   90.00
_cell.angle_beta   90.00
_cell.angle_gamma   90.00
#
_symmetry.space_group_name_H-M   'P 1'
#
loop_
_entity.id
_entity.type
_entity.pdbx_description
1 polymer ?
#
loop_
_entity_poly.entity_id
_entity_poly.type
_entity_poly.pdbx_seq_one_letter_code
_entity_poly.pdbx_strand_id
1 'polypeptide(L)'
;MNGRGKWIRRRLLALAWAFFVLIALLALTGAAHAQSFSRLDAGQQTVTAETGLQSGVVTSVGYARGMQLRAGDPTSRTLIPFAQATLLVARPDLHDYGLRAGAQISVVSIGWFDLSAQLALGVAGTENSIYTGTALRTDLALLAGHYGRRWFAVAEAGYDRAWLTYIENSAYYRAFYPEAKDGWYAGTGGKLHAGAKGGVSIGPVEVVLRAGVVRTETLEDLDLPFYATLGANYRF
;
A
#
# COMPACT_ATOMS: atom_id res chain seq x y z
N MET A 1 -40.44 -18.53 -20.92
CA MET A 1 -39.23 -18.27 -20.13
C MET A 1 -38.71 -16.85 -20.43
N ASN A 2 -38.67 -15.97 -19.42
CA ASN A 2 -38.70 -14.53 -19.54
C ASN A 2 -37.41 -13.92 -20.10
N GLY A 3 -37.50 -13.14 -21.20
CA GLY A 3 -36.43 -12.39 -21.81
C GLY A 3 -35.73 -11.31 -20.90
N ARG A 4 -36.41 -10.90 -19.83
CA ARG A 4 -35.88 -9.95 -18.84
C ARG A 4 -34.62 -10.46 -18.09
N GLY A 5 -34.56 -11.74 -17.77
CA GLY A 5 -33.40 -12.33 -17.08
C GLY A 5 -32.14 -12.39 -17.95
N LYS A 6 -32.27 -12.62 -19.25
CA LYS A 6 -31.13 -12.61 -20.20
C LYS A 6 -30.56 -11.20 -20.40
N TRP A 7 -31.40 -10.17 -20.37
CA TRP A 7 -30.98 -8.78 -20.55
C TRP A 7 -30.23 -8.23 -19.32
N ILE A 8 -30.70 -8.54 -18.11
CA ILE A 8 -30.02 -8.18 -16.86
C ILE A 8 -28.64 -8.85 -16.78
N ARG A 9 -28.56 -10.14 -17.13
CA ARG A 9 -27.31 -10.90 -17.12
C ARG A 9 -26.27 -10.35 -18.10
N ARG A 10 -26.70 -9.92 -19.29
CA ARG A 10 -25.82 -9.27 -20.29
C ARG A 10 -25.32 -7.91 -19.81
N ARG A 11 -26.13 -7.10 -19.13
CA ARG A 11 -25.70 -5.81 -18.56
C ARG A 11 -24.74 -5.99 -17.39
N LEU A 12 -24.97 -6.96 -16.51
CA LEU A 12 -24.05 -7.30 -15.43
C LEU A 12 -22.69 -7.80 -15.96
N LEU A 13 -22.69 -8.63 -17.00
CA LEU A 13 -21.46 -9.05 -17.67
C LEU A 13 -20.74 -7.88 -18.36
N ALA A 14 -21.46 -7.00 -19.03
CA ALA A 14 -20.85 -5.81 -19.65
C ALA A 14 -20.27 -4.83 -18.62
N LEU A 15 -20.95 -4.64 -17.48
CA LEU A 15 -20.45 -3.86 -16.36
C LEU A 15 -19.22 -4.52 -15.71
N ALA A 16 -19.22 -5.83 -15.54
CA ALA A 16 -18.07 -6.57 -15.04
C ALA A 16 -16.88 -6.48 -16.00
N TRP A 17 -17.10 -6.59 -17.32
CA TRP A 17 -16.06 -6.38 -18.33
C TRP A 17 -15.57 -4.93 -18.41
N ALA A 18 -16.45 -3.94 -18.33
CA ALA A 18 -16.08 -2.53 -18.28
C ALA A 18 -15.26 -2.22 -17.03
N PHE A 19 -15.62 -2.81 -15.88
CA PHE A 19 -14.87 -2.71 -14.62
C PHE A 19 -13.51 -3.40 -14.72
N PHE A 20 -13.43 -4.58 -15.36
CA PHE A 20 -12.17 -5.28 -15.58
C PHE A 20 -11.23 -4.54 -16.56
N VAL A 21 -11.78 -3.94 -17.62
CA VAL A 21 -11.05 -3.10 -18.57
C VAL A 21 -10.59 -1.79 -17.91
N LEU A 22 -11.41 -1.18 -17.04
CA LEU A 22 -11.03 -0.01 -16.27
C LEU A 22 -9.89 -0.33 -15.29
N ILE A 23 -9.94 -1.49 -14.62
CA ILE A 23 -8.84 -1.99 -13.77
C ILE A 23 -7.57 -2.22 -14.61
N ALA A 24 -7.68 -2.84 -15.80
CA ALA A 24 -6.55 -3.08 -16.70
C ALA A 24 -5.96 -1.77 -17.26
N LEU A 25 -6.78 -0.76 -17.54
CA LEU A 25 -6.33 0.56 -18.00
C LEU A 25 -5.72 1.39 -16.85
N LEU A 26 -6.19 1.23 -15.62
CA LEU A 26 -5.59 1.84 -14.43
C LEU A 26 -4.26 1.16 -14.04
N ALA A 27 -3.91 0.04 -14.66
CA ALA A 27 -2.74 -0.78 -14.30
C ALA A 27 -1.41 -0.32 -14.90
N LEU A 28 -1.24 0.93 -15.35
CA LEU A 28 -0.05 1.30 -16.16
C LEU A 28 0.92 2.31 -15.56
N THR A 29 0.82 2.74 -14.31
CA THR A 29 1.80 3.71 -13.73
C THR A 29 1.92 3.72 -12.20
N GLY A 30 3.08 3.78 -11.67
CA GLY A 30 3.72 4.35 -10.50
C GLY A 30 3.60 3.94 -9.02
N ALA A 31 4.64 3.66 -8.21
CA ALA A 31 4.65 3.11 -6.83
C ALA A 31 4.60 4.08 -5.62
N ALA A 32 3.69 3.90 -4.66
CA ALA A 32 3.80 4.21 -3.24
C ALA A 32 3.31 3.00 -2.42
N HIS A 33 3.89 2.72 -1.26
CA HIS A 33 3.54 1.53 -0.48
C HIS A 33 2.27 1.79 0.33
N ALA A 34 1.29 0.93 0.19
CA ALA A 34 0.02 1.05 0.87
C ALA A 34 -0.38 -0.23 1.57
N GLN A 35 -0.90 -0.10 2.76
CA GLN A 35 -1.65 -1.15 3.41
C GLN A 35 -3.10 -0.76 3.57
N SER A 36 -3.99 -1.67 3.19
CA SER A 36 -5.41 -1.45 3.27
C SER A 36 -6.01 -2.39 4.30
N PHE A 37 -5.67 -2.18 5.59
CA PHE A 37 -6.42 -2.86 6.64
C PHE A 37 -7.60 -2.00 7.04
N SER A 38 -8.73 -2.64 7.20
CA SER A 38 -9.81 -2.15 8.03
C SER A 38 -9.45 -2.33 9.52
N ARG A 39 -10.33 -1.88 10.39
CA ARG A 39 -10.23 -2.20 11.81
C ARG A 39 -10.32 -3.72 12.01
N LEU A 40 -9.32 -4.30 12.66
CA LEU A 40 -9.34 -5.67 13.13
C LEU A 40 -9.66 -5.68 14.62
N ASP A 41 -10.60 -6.51 15.02
CA ASP A 41 -10.84 -6.79 16.43
C ASP A 41 -9.74 -7.70 16.99
N ALA A 42 -9.59 -7.71 18.32
CA ALA A 42 -8.61 -8.57 18.96
C ALA A 42 -8.86 -10.05 18.64
N GLY A 43 -7.83 -10.73 18.20
CA GLY A 43 -7.86 -12.13 17.75
C GLY A 43 -8.14 -12.31 16.27
N GLN A 44 -8.74 -11.34 15.58
CA GLN A 44 -8.97 -11.42 14.13
C GLN A 44 -7.65 -11.35 13.37
N GLN A 45 -7.61 -12.07 12.27
CA GLN A 45 -6.50 -12.08 11.34
C GLN A 45 -6.99 -11.70 9.94
N THR A 46 -6.11 -11.18 9.12
CA THR A 46 -6.41 -10.89 7.71
C THR A 46 -5.22 -11.13 6.82
N VAL A 47 -5.51 -11.68 5.64
CA VAL A 47 -4.58 -11.68 4.51
C VAL A 47 -5.08 -10.64 3.52
N THR A 48 -4.18 -9.85 2.96
CA THR A 48 -4.47 -8.80 2.00
C THR A 48 -3.81 -9.10 0.67
N ALA A 49 -4.48 -8.80 -0.41
CA ALA A 49 -3.91 -8.76 -1.75
C ALA A 49 -4.35 -7.45 -2.42
N GLU A 50 -3.41 -6.70 -2.93
CA GLU A 50 -3.67 -5.41 -3.59
C GLU A 50 -2.92 -5.34 -4.90
N THR A 51 -3.50 -4.64 -5.87
CA THR A 51 -2.83 -4.26 -7.11
C THR A 51 -3.18 -2.83 -7.45
N GLY A 52 -2.30 -2.13 -8.13
CA GLY A 52 -2.59 -0.77 -8.58
C GLY A 52 -1.36 0.02 -8.95
N LEU A 53 -1.62 1.30 -9.04
CA LEU A 53 -0.67 2.31 -9.45
C LEU A 53 0.02 2.90 -8.24
N GLN A 54 1.30 2.80 -8.24
CA GLN A 54 2.10 3.50 -7.23
C GLN A 54 3.41 3.98 -7.88
N SER A 55 4.61 3.91 -8.18
CA SER A 55 5.67 4.23 -9.17
C SER A 55 5.79 3.19 -10.30
N GLY A 56 4.84 2.30 -10.52
CA GLY A 56 4.66 1.23 -11.51
C GLY A 56 3.42 0.46 -11.14
N VAL A 57 3.07 -0.51 -11.94
CA VAL A 57 2.04 -1.47 -11.57
C VAL A 57 2.61 -2.39 -10.52
N VAL A 58 2.09 -2.32 -9.32
CA VAL A 58 2.51 -3.16 -8.21
C VAL A 58 1.43 -4.14 -7.80
N THR A 59 1.87 -5.28 -7.29
CA THR A 59 1.04 -6.20 -6.53
C THR A 59 1.66 -6.38 -5.16
N SER A 60 0.83 -6.30 -4.14
CA SER A 60 1.20 -6.47 -2.75
C SER A 60 0.42 -7.59 -2.11
N VAL A 61 1.07 -8.35 -1.25
CA VAL A 61 0.44 -9.34 -0.38
C VAL A 61 0.85 -9.03 1.04
N GLY A 62 -0.11 -9.09 1.97
CA GLY A 62 0.14 -8.77 3.36
C GLY A 62 -0.62 -9.66 4.33
N TYR A 63 -0.17 -9.63 5.58
CA TYR A 63 -0.80 -10.28 6.71
C TYR A 63 -0.87 -9.32 7.88
N ALA A 64 -1.98 -9.32 8.61
CA ALA A 64 -2.12 -8.58 9.85
C ALA A 64 -2.95 -9.34 10.88
N ARG A 65 -2.77 -9.00 12.17
CA ARG A 65 -3.49 -9.58 13.28
C ARG A 65 -3.87 -8.51 14.29
N GLY A 66 -5.14 -8.49 14.71
CA GLY A 66 -5.59 -7.66 15.84
C GLY A 66 -5.14 -8.25 17.18
N MET A 67 -4.55 -7.43 18.03
CA MET A 67 -4.10 -7.79 19.37
C MET A 67 -4.55 -6.74 20.38
N GLN A 68 -5.00 -7.15 21.58
CA GLN A 68 -5.22 -6.21 22.68
C GLN A 68 -3.88 -5.85 23.32
N LEU A 69 -3.66 -4.54 23.57
CA LEU A 69 -2.45 -4.09 24.27
C LEU A 69 -2.39 -4.57 25.73
N ARG A 70 -3.56 -4.74 26.38
CA ARG A 70 -3.68 -5.34 27.71
C ARG A 70 -4.65 -6.51 27.63
N ALA A 71 -4.14 -7.70 27.79
CA ALA A 71 -4.95 -8.91 27.80
C ALA A 71 -6.00 -8.85 28.93
N GLY A 72 -7.26 -9.16 28.59
CA GLY A 72 -8.38 -9.17 29.55
C GLY A 72 -9.03 -7.81 29.84
N ASP A 73 -8.53 -6.70 29.30
CA ASP A 73 -9.16 -5.39 29.44
C ASP A 73 -9.98 -5.05 28.18
N PRO A 74 -11.33 -5.09 28.22
CA PRO A 74 -12.17 -4.80 27.06
C PRO A 74 -12.09 -3.35 26.58
N THR A 75 -11.55 -2.44 27.40
CA THR A 75 -11.31 -1.04 27.05
C THR A 75 -9.92 -0.82 26.43
N SER A 76 -9.10 -1.85 26.38
CA SER A 76 -7.76 -1.81 25.83
C SER A 76 -7.78 -1.52 24.33
N ARG A 77 -6.85 -0.67 23.89
CA ARG A 77 -6.66 -0.37 22.48
C ARG A 77 -6.21 -1.60 21.71
N THR A 78 -6.66 -1.70 20.46
CA THR A 78 -6.20 -2.74 19.56
C THR A 78 -4.92 -2.28 18.87
N LEU A 79 -3.89 -3.10 18.94
CA LEU A 79 -2.66 -3.02 18.14
C LEU A 79 -2.81 -4.00 16.98
N ILE A 80 -2.45 -3.59 15.77
CA ILE A 80 -2.52 -4.40 14.57
C ILE A 80 -1.11 -4.51 13.99
N PRO A 81 -0.27 -5.47 14.45
CA PRO A 81 0.97 -5.80 13.77
C PRO A 81 0.69 -6.36 12.39
N PHE A 82 1.59 -6.07 11.46
CA PHE A 82 1.47 -6.48 10.07
C PHE A 82 2.82 -6.71 9.38
N ALA A 83 2.78 -7.49 8.31
CA ALA A 83 3.87 -7.62 7.35
C ALA A 83 3.31 -7.57 5.92
N GLN A 84 4.07 -7.02 4.99
CA GLN A 84 3.68 -6.90 3.59
C GLN A 84 4.89 -7.07 2.68
N ALA A 85 4.67 -7.77 1.55
CA ALA A 85 5.57 -7.84 0.42
C ALA A 85 4.92 -7.16 -0.79
N THR A 86 5.69 -6.40 -1.53
CA THR A 86 5.27 -5.69 -2.75
C THR A 86 6.24 -6.03 -3.88
N LEU A 87 5.72 -6.30 -5.06
CA LEU A 87 6.48 -6.57 -6.26
C LEU A 87 5.98 -5.69 -7.42
N LEU A 88 6.89 -5.25 -8.27
CA LEU A 88 6.55 -4.55 -9.50
C LEU A 88 6.10 -5.58 -10.54
N VAL A 89 4.87 -5.44 -11.07
CA VAL A 89 4.30 -6.43 -12.01
C VAL A 89 4.87 -6.28 -13.42
N ALA A 90 5.28 -5.07 -13.81
CA ALA A 90 5.80 -4.78 -15.14
C ALA A 90 7.17 -5.44 -15.40
N ARG A 91 7.90 -5.77 -14.33
CA ARG A 91 9.14 -6.54 -14.34
C ARG A 91 9.12 -7.47 -13.14
N PRO A 92 8.70 -8.73 -13.29
CA PRO A 92 8.66 -9.70 -12.18
C PRO A 92 10.04 -10.25 -11.82
N ASP A 93 11.10 -9.55 -12.17
CA ASP A 93 12.43 -9.76 -11.62
C ASP A 93 12.45 -9.26 -10.17
N LEU A 94 13.16 -9.98 -9.31
CA LEU A 94 13.25 -9.69 -7.88
C LEU A 94 14.10 -8.44 -7.57
N HIS A 95 14.28 -7.53 -8.51
CA HIS A 95 15.10 -6.33 -8.34
C HIS A 95 14.26 -5.14 -7.85
N ASP A 96 12.97 -5.06 -8.27
CA ASP A 96 12.03 -4.04 -7.82
C ASP A 96 11.05 -4.65 -6.81
N TYR A 97 11.41 -4.63 -5.54
CA TYR A 97 10.63 -5.20 -4.45
C TYR A 97 10.50 -4.25 -3.25
N GLY A 98 9.51 -4.50 -2.44
CA GLY A 98 9.35 -3.89 -1.12
C GLY A 98 8.95 -4.93 -0.09
N LEU A 99 9.64 -4.96 1.04
CA LEU A 99 9.26 -5.74 2.21
C LEU A 99 9.12 -4.78 3.37
N ARG A 100 8.02 -4.86 4.10
CA ARG A 100 7.84 -4.03 5.30
C ARG A 100 7.08 -4.76 6.38
N ALA A 101 7.37 -4.41 7.62
CA ALA A 101 6.65 -4.86 8.80
C ALA A 101 6.43 -3.67 9.72
N GLY A 102 5.31 -3.68 10.45
CA GLY A 102 4.96 -2.56 11.30
C GLY A 102 3.77 -2.84 12.18
N ALA A 103 3.21 -1.78 12.72
CA ALA A 103 1.99 -1.85 13.50
C ALA A 103 1.12 -0.60 13.30
N GLN A 104 -0.19 -0.82 13.38
CA GLN A 104 -1.20 0.24 13.45
C GLN A 104 -1.84 0.20 14.84
N ILE A 105 -2.09 1.37 15.43
CA ILE A 105 -2.76 1.51 16.72
C ILE A 105 -3.87 2.55 16.62
N SER A 106 -5.05 2.26 17.18
CA SER A 106 -6.09 3.27 17.39
C SER A 106 -5.65 4.21 18.51
N VAL A 107 -5.51 5.50 18.21
CA VAL A 107 -5.11 6.55 19.16
C VAL A 107 -6.32 7.14 19.86
N VAL A 108 -7.38 7.44 19.09
CA VAL A 108 -8.63 8.03 19.58
C VAL A 108 -9.80 7.38 18.86
N SER A 109 -10.83 7.03 19.60
CA SER A 109 -12.10 6.53 19.06
C SER A 109 -13.26 7.25 19.76
N ILE A 110 -14.02 8.06 19.02
CA ILE A 110 -15.14 8.86 19.55
C ILE A 110 -16.36 8.64 18.65
N GLY A 111 -17.32 7.87 19.15
CA GLY A 111 -18.54 7.56 18.41
C GLY A 111 -18.24 6.81 17.10
N TRP A 112 -18.48 7.46 15.97
CA TRP A 112 -18.24 6.91 14.64
C TRP A 112 -16.86 7.24 14.06
N PHE A 113 -16.08 8.08 14.73
CA PHE A 113 -14.79 8.59 14.29
C PHE A 113 -13.64 7.88 15.00
N ASP A 114 -12.67 7.42 14.22
CA ASP A 114 -11.43 6.83 14.70
C ASP A 114 -10.22 7.59 14.14
N LEU A 115 -9.22 7.81 14.98
CA LEU A 115 -7.89 8.27 14.62
C LEU A 115 -6.90 7.15 14.94
N SER A 116 -6.15 6.71 13.95
CA SER A 116 -5.12 5.67 14.09
C SER A 116 -3.77 6.18 13.63
N ALA A 117 -2.71 5.70 14.25
CA ALA A 117 -1.33 5.89 13.82
C ALA A 117 -0.75 4.56 13.34
N GLN A 118 0.05 4.61 12.28
CA GLN A 118 0.76 3.46 11.71
C GLN A 118 2.25 3.78 11.62
N LEU A 119 3.08 2.82 11.99
CA LEU A 119 4.53 2.86 11.81
C LEU A 119 4.97 1.56 11.16
N ALA A 120 5.81 1.65 10.13
CA ALA A 120 6.44 0.50 9.51
C ALA A 120 7.93 0.74 9.24
N LEU A 121 8.69 -0.33 9.30
CA LEU A 121 10.08 -0.41 8.86
C LEU A 121 10.13 -1.34 7.65
N GLY A 122 10.98 -1.03 6.68
CA GLY A 122 11.04 -1.83 5.47
C GLY A 122 12.37 -1.76 4.74
N VAL A 123 12.47 -2.66 3.78
CA VAL A 123 13.55 -2.72 2.79
C VAL A 123 12.91 -2.65 1.42
N ALA A 124 13.45 -1.82 0.54
CA ALA A 124 13.01 -1.74 -0.85
C ALA A 124 14.22 -1.86 -1.78
N GLY A 125 14.09 -2.70 -2.79
CA GLY A 125 15.04 -2.79 -3.90
C GLY A 125 14.52 -2.00 -5.10
N THR A 126 15.43 -1.47 -5.89
CA THR A 126 15.14 -0.87 -7.19
C THR A 126 16.29 -1.11 -8.15
N GLU A 127 15.98 -1.34 -9.42
CA GLU A 127 16.96 -1.44 -10.48
C GLU A 127 16.54 -0.59 -11.69
N ASN A 128 17.47 0.15 -12.20
CA ASN A 128 17.30 0.91 -13.44
C ASN A 128 18.60 0.86 -14.26
N SER A 129 18.64 1.56 -15.41
CA SER A 129 19.83 1.60 -16.27
C SER A 129 21.05 2.27 -15.64
N ILE A 130 20.87 3.01 -14.56
CA ILE A 130 21.90 3.82 -13.91
C ILE A 130 22.49 3.07 -12.72
N TYR A 131 21.65 2.47 -11.87
CA TYR A 131 22.07 1.79 -10.66
C TYR A 131 21.09 0.70 -10.21
N THR A 132 21.60 -0.21 -9.37
CA THR A 132 20.80 -1.07 -8.49
C THR A 132 20.91 -0.54 -7.07
N GLY A 133 19.80 -0.42 -6.38
CA GLY A 133 19.75 0.14 -5.03
C GLY A 133 18.95 -0.71 -4.07
N THR A 134 19.37 -0.75 -2.79
CA THR A 134 18.60 -1.34 -1.69
C THR A 134 18.50 -0.33 -0.56
N ALA A 135 17.29 0.09 -0.22
CA ALA A 135 17.02 1.13 0.77
C ALA A 135 16.39 0.58 2.04
N LEU A 136 16.86 1.03 3.19
CA LEU A 136 16.19 0.89 4.49
C LEU A 136 15.26 2.09 4.69
N ARG A 137 13.99 1.81 4.96
CA ARG A 137 12.91 2.82 4.98
C ARG A 137 12.09 2.76 6.25
N THR A 138 11.50 3.90 6.58
CA THR A 138 10.46 4.03 7.62
C THR A 138 9.26 4.70 7.01
N ASP A 139 8.08 4.15 7.24
CA ASP A 139 6.79 4.75 6.85
C ASP A 139 5.99 5.06 8.12
N LEU A 140 5.62 6.33 8.29
CA LEU A 140 4.76 6.81 9.35
C LEU A 140 3.48 7.37 8.73
N ALA A 141 2.30 6.92 9.17
CA ALA A 141 1.03 7.41 8.67
C ALA A 141 0.00 7.66 9.79
N LEU A 142 -0.84 8.63 9.58
CA LEU A 142 -2.05 8.91 10.35
C LEU A 142 -3.26 8.60 9.48
N LEU A 143 -4.26 7.95 10.10
CA LEU A 143 -5.50 7.55 9.47
C LEU A 143 -6.66 8.07 10.29
N ALA A 144 -7.56 8.83 9.67
CA ALA A 144 -8.66 9.48 10.35
C ALA A 144 -9.96 9.26 9.59
N GLY A 145 -11.00 8.73 10.24
CA GLY A 145 -12.30 8.52 9.60
C GLY A 145 -13.19 7.53 10.31
N HIS A 146 -14.03 6.86 9.54
CA HIS A 146 -15.01 5.91 10.03
C HIS A 146 -14.61 4.47 9.71
N TYR A 147 -14.67 3.61 10.73
CA TYR A 147 -14.52 2.16 10.60
C TYR A 147 -15.81 1.45 11.08
N GLY A 148 -16.71 1.19 10.14
CA GLY A 148 -17.94 0.44 10.41
C GLY A 148 -17.79 -1.07 10.19
N ARG A 149 -18.82 -1.84 10.56
CA ARG A 149 -18.84 -3.30 10.36
C ARG A 149 -18.93 -3.71 8.89
N ARG A 150 -19.62 -2.92 8.06
CA ARG A 150 -19.87 -3.24 6.65
C ARG A 150 -19.07 -2.38 5.68
N TRP A 151 -18.63 -1.21 6.09
CA TRP A 151 -17.86 -0.30 5.28
C TRP A 151 -16.97 0.57 6.16
N PHE A 152 -15.90 1.08 5.59
CA PHE A 152 -15.07 2.09 6.21
C PHE A 152 -14.67 3.13 5.17
N ALA A 153 -14.37 4.34 5.63
CA ALA A 153 -13.81 5.42 4.82
C ALA A 153 -12.92 6.27 5.72
N VAL A 154 -11.65 6.37 5.36
CA VAL A 154 -10.65 7.11 6.13
C VAL A 154 -9.78 7.95 5.22
N ALA A 155 -9.46 9.16 5.66
CA ALA A 155 -8.36 9.94 5.12
C ALA A 155 -7.05 9.40 5.69
N GLU A 156 -5.97 9.51 4.92
CA GLU A 156 -4.63 9.17 5.35
C GLU A 156 -3.66 10.27 4.98
N ALA A 157 -2.66 10.45 5.83
CA ALA A 157 -1.50 11.28 5.55
C ALA A 157 -0.28 10.62 6.17
N GLY A 158 0.84 10.61 5.46
CA GLY A 158 2.03 9.92 5.94
C GLY A 158 3.31 10.41 5.29
N TYR A 159 4.41 9.93 5.84
CA TYR A 159 5.76 10.25 5.42
C TYR A 159 6.60 8.98 5.40
N ASP A 160 7.12 8.66 4.23
CA ASP A 160 8.05 7.56 3.99
C ASP A 160 9.45 8.15 3.80
N ARG A 161 10.45 7.62 4.49
CA ARG A 161 11.84 8.07 4.41
C ARG A 161 12.80 6.92 4.21
N ALA A 162 13.67 7.04 3.21
CA ALA A 162 14.86 6.21 3.05
C ALA A 162 16.01 6.80 3.91
N TRP A 163 16.41 6.04 4.93
CA TRP A 163 17.50 6.45 5.84
C TRP A 163 18.88 6.10 5.31
N LEU A 164 18.98 4.90 4.74
CA LEU A 164 20.21 4.36 4.17
C LEU A 164 19.86 3.65 2.86
N THR A 165 20.63 3.92 1.82
CA THR A 165 20.54 3.20 0.56
C THR A 165 21.90 2.71 0.14
N TYR A 166 22.04 1.44 -0.10
CA TYR A 166 23.20 0.88 -0.79
C TYR A 166 22.98 1.06 -2.29
N ILE A 167 23.93 1.65 -2.98
CA ILE A 167 23.89 1.92 -4.41
C ILE A 167 25.06 1.19 -5.07
N GLU A 168 24.75 0.41 -6.12
CA GLU A 168 25.72 -0.18 -7.02
C GLU A 168 25.49 0.39 -8.42
N ASN A 169 26.45 1.19 -8.89
CA ASN A 169 26.35 1.90 -10.16
C ASN A 169 26.55 0.94 -11.35
N SER A 170 25.73 1.10 -12.38
CA SER A 170 25.84 0.29 -13.59
C SER A 170 27.13 0.58 -14.36
N ALA A 171 27.58 -0.36 -15.19
CA ALA A 171 28.72 -0.15 -16.08
C ALA A 171 28.46 1.00 -17.06
N TYR A 172 27.19 1.19 -17.48
CA TYR A 172 26.78 2.31 -18.34
C TYR A 172 27.01 3.64 -17.62
N TYR A 173 26.56 3.79 -16.37
CA TYR A 173 26.73 5.04 -15.63
C TYR A 173 28.20 5.37 -15.35
N ARG A 174 29.00 4.36 -14.99
CA ARG A 174 30.46 4.54 -14.76
C ARG A 174 31.24 4.92 -16.03
N ALA A 175 30.74 4.59 -17.22
CA ALA A 175 31.38 5.02 -18.46
C ALA A 175 31.34 6.55 -18.67
N PHE A 176 30.30 7.21 -18.10
CA PHE A 176 30.16 8.68 -18.13
C PHE A 176 30.70 9.36 -16.88
N TYR A 177 30.64 8.66 -15.73
CA TYR A 177 31.03 9.16 -14.40
C TYR A 177 31.99 8.17 -13.74
N PRO A 178 33.28 8.12 -14.17
CA PRO A 178 34.26 7.16 -13.64
C PRO A 178 34.52 7.30 -12.12
N GLU A 179 34.24 8.48 -11.55
CA GLU A 179 34.36 8.76 -10.11
C GLU A 179 33.20 8.26 -9.27
N ALA A 180 32.11 7.75 -9.90
CA ALA A 180 30.95 7.23 -9.18
C ALA A 180 31.34 6.03 -8.30
N LYS A 181 31.05 6.11 -7.03
CA LYS A 181 31.40 5.09 -6.03
C LYS A 181 30.15 4.29 -5.66
N ASP A 182 30.34 2.98 -5.54
CA ASP A 182 29.34 2.13 -4.91
C ASP A 182 29.43 2.26 -3.38
N GLY A 183 28.33 2.06 -2.69
CA GLY A 183 28.33 2.07 -1.25
C GLY A 183 27.04 2.54 -0.61
N TRP A 184 27.14 2.79 0.69
CA TRP A 184 26.02 3.26 1.51
C TRP A 184 25.92 4.77 1.49
N TYR A 185 24.73 5.25 1.21
CA TYR A 185 24.37 6.68 1.21
C TYR A 185 23.26 6.91 2.24
N ALA A 186 23.41 7.95 3.06
CA ALA A 186 22.43 8.32 4.07
C ALA A 186 21.46 9.37 3.53
N GLY A 187 20.18 9.31 3.97
CA GLY A 187 19.20 10.35 3.70
C GLY A 187 18.82 10.48 2.22
N THR A 188 18.67 9.37 1.52
CA THR A 188 18.52 9.31 0.06
C THR A 188 17.15 9.68 -0.48
N GLY A 189 16.22 10.13 0.35
CA GLY A 189 14.94 10.67 -0.10
C GLY A 189 13.81 10.47 0.90
N GLY A 190 12.76 11.25 0.72
CA GLY A 190 11.53 11.18 1.47
C GLY A 190 10.32 11.44 0.59
N LYS A 191 9.17 10.87 0.96
CA LYS A 191 7.90 11.00 0.24
C LYS A 191 6.80 11.33 1.23
N LEU A 192 6.16 12.48 1.05
CA LEU A 192 4.89 12.79 1.69
C LEU A 192 3.77 12.20 0.86
N HIS A 193 2.83 11.53 1.50
CA HIS A 193 1.62 11.07 0.83
C HIS A 193 0.37 11.50 1.60
N ALA A 194 -0.68 11.79 0.87
CA ALA A 194 -2.00 12.10 1.43
C ALA A 194 -3.08 11.55 0.51
N GLY A 195 -4.14 10.99 1.09
CA GLY A 195 -5.21 10.39 0.31
C GLY A 195 -6.37 9.91 1.14
N ALA A 196 -7.11 8.99 0.56
CA ALA A 196 -8.22 8.32 1.21
C ALA A 196 -8.21 6.83 0.87
N LYS A 197 -8.71 6.04 1.79
CA LYS A 197 -9.04 4.63 1.55
C LYS A 197 -10.43 4.32 2.08
N GLY A 198 -11.11 3.44 1.38
CA GLY A 198 -12.42 2.96 1.78
C GLY A 198 -12.62 1.52 1.37
N GLY A 199 -13.52 0.83 2.04
CA GLY A 199 -13.81 -0.54 1.72
C GLY A 199 -15.20 -0.97 2.14
N VAL A 200 -15.64 -2.06 1.53
CA VAL A 200 -16.93 -2.70 1.79
C VAL A 200 -16.71 -4.17 2.12
N SER A 201 -17.27 -4.61 3.25
CA SER A 201 -17.17 -5.99 3.72
C SER A 201 -18.40 -6.80 3.29
N ILE A 202 -18.15 -7.95 2.67
CA ILE A 202 -19.15 -8.93 2.23
C ILE A 202 -18.76 -10.27 2.87
N GLY A 203 -19.34 -10.56 4.04
CA GLY A 203 -18.91 -11.69 4.85
C GLY A 203 -17.45 -11.55 5.33
N PRO A 204 -16.59 -12.57 5.11
CA PRO A 204 -15.19 -12.50 5.50
C PRO A 204 -14.30 -11.70 4.51
N VAL A 205 -14.83 -11.40 3.33
CA VAL A 205 -14.11 -10.65 2.29
C VAL A 205 -14.42 -9.17 2.40
N GLU A 206 -13.38 -8.35 2.28
CA GLU A 206 -13.48 -6.90 2.20
C GLU A 206 -12.78 -6.41 0.94
N VAL A 207 -13.50 -5.70 0.09
CA VAL A 207 -12.93 -5.02 -1.08
C VAL A 207 -12.54 -3.61 -0.66
N VAL A 208 -11.33 -3.21 -1.00
CA VAL A 208 -10.72 -1.94 -0.57
C VAL A 208 -10.24 -1.17 -1.79
N LEU A 209 -10.55 0.11 -1.82
CA LEU A 209 -10.01 1.09 -2.76
C LEU A 209 -9.20 2.11 -1.97
N ARG A 210 -8.04 2.49 -2.48
CA ARG A 210 -7.20 3.54 -1.94
C ARG A 210 -6.70 4.42 -3.06
N ALA A 211 -6.72 5.74 -2.86
CA ALA A 211 -6.19 6.71 -3.82
C ALA A 211 -5.67 7.96 -3.10
N GLY A 212 -4.70 8.62 -3.68
CA GLY A 212 -4.13 9.84 -3.12
C GLY A 212 -3.04 10.44 -3.98
N VAL A 213 -2.35 11.40 -3.39
CA VAL A 213 -1.25 12.14 -4.01
C VAL A 213 0.05 11.87 -3.25
N VAL A 214 1.16 11.93 -3.96
CA VAL A 214 2.52 11.79 -3.42
C VAL A 214 3.30 13.03 -3.80
N ARG A 215 4.09 13.53 -2.87
CA ARG A 215 5.09 14.56 -3.10
C ARG A 215 6.45 14.06 -2.62
N THR A 216 7.39 13.99 -3.52
CA THR A 216 8.79 13.64 -3.22
C THR A 216 9.58 14.86 -2.77
N GLU A 217 10.59 14.66 -1.94
CA GLU A 217 11.50 15.75 -1.50
C GLU A 217 12.48 16.17 -2.58
N THR A 218 12.76 15.29 -3.54
CA THR A 218 13.68 15.55 -4.66
C THR A 218 12.88 15.85 -5.93
N LEU A 219 13.20 16.96 -6.60
CA LEU A 219 12.55 17.42 -7.84
C LEU A 219 12.87 16.54 -9.07
N GLU A 220 13.80 15.59 -8.93
CA GLU A 220 14.29 14.74 -10.03
C GLU A 220 13.56 13.39 -10.14
N ASP A 221 12.68 13.08 -9.21
CA ASP A 221 11.95 11.82 -9.24
C ASP A 221 10.85 11.85 -10.31
N LEU A 222 10.94 10.96 -11.28
CA LEU A 222 9.91 10.64 -12.28
C LEU A 222 8.72 9.90 -11.70
N ASP A 223 8.55 9.90 -10.38
CA ASP A 223 7.42 9.30 -9.69
C ASP A 223 6.11 10.02 -10.05
N LEU A 224 5.07 9.25 -10.27
CA LEU A 224 3.75 9.84 -10.44
C LEU A 224 3.34 10.59 -9.18
N PRO A 225 2.73 11.78 -9.33
CA PRO A 225 2.27 12.57 -8.19
C PRO A 225 1.02 11.99 -7.52
N PHE A 226 0.57 10.80 -7.92
CA PHE A 226 -0.63 10.15 -7.36
C PHE A 226 -0.47 8.64 -7.28
N TYR A 227 -1.32 8.00 -6.47
CA TYR A 227 -1.44 6.55 -6.38
C TYR A 227 -2.91 6.14 -6.38
N ALA A 228 -3.20 4.93 -6.85
CA ALA A 228 -4.50 4.30 -6.75
C ALA A 228 -4.33 2.78 -6.69
N THR A 229 -4.90 2.13 -5.68
CA THR A 229 -4.86 0.67 -5.51
C THR A 229 -6.26 0.11 -5.26
N LEU A 230 -6.49 -1.09 -5.78
CA LEU A 230 -7.65 -1.92 -5.49
C LEU A 230 -7.15 -3.19 -4.81
N GLY A 231 -7.79 -3.58 -3.72
CA GLY A 231 -7.41 -4.74 -2.95
C GLY A 231 -8.59 -5.54 -2.44
N ALA A 232 -8.28 -6.71 -1.93
CA ALA A 232 -9.19 -7.55 -1.19
C ALA A 232 -8.51 -8.05 0.09
N ASN A 233 -9.25 -8.01 1.18
CA ASN A 233 -8.86 -8.57 2.47
C ASN A 233 -9.73 -9.78 2.75
N TYR A 234 -9.13 -10.87 3.24
CA TYR A 234 -9.84 -12.02 3.76
C TYR A 234 -9.60 -12.14 5.25
N ARG A 235 -10.67 -12.04 6.05
CA ARG A 235 -10.63 -12.09 7.51
C ARG A 235 -11.01 -13.49 8.02
N PHE A 236 -10.30 -13.97 9.03
CA PHE A 236 -10.52 -15.28 9.68
C PHE A 236 -10.13 -15.26 11.16
#